data_eb2c3e02e51b0047abec0c0b921c7661
#
_entry.id   eb2c3e02e51b0047abec0c0b921c7661
#
_cell.length_a   1.000
_cell.length_b   1.000
_cell.length_c   1.000
_cell.angle_alpha   90.00
_cell.angle_beta   90.00
_cell.angle_gamma   90.00
#
_symmetry.space_group_name_H-M   'P 1'
#
loop_
_entity.id
_entity.type
_entity.pdbx_description
1 polymer ?
#
loop_
_entity_poly.entity_id
_entity_poly.type
_entity_poly.pdbx_seq_one_letter_code
_entity_poly.pdbx_strand_id
1 'polypeptide(L)'
;MVDQQPNSPPLRHQPQLFRSFFQGSFGCSTACRAEGKRLDMVISSGHDMLLEKDYAALRALHVSTARDGARWHLIEKVPGNYDWSTFLPMIHAAENQQLEVIWELAHFGYPTHLDIWSPAFVDSFQRFARAMAQVMRD
;
A
#
# COMPACT_ATOMS: atom_id res chain seq x y z
N MET A 1 -48.16 7.53 -35.77
CA MET A 1 -47.04 6.59 -35.68
C MET A 1 -46.15 7.08 -34.54
N VAL A 2 -46.22 6.41 -33.39
CA VAL A 2 -45.41 6.77 -32.23
C VAL A 2 -44.17 5.85 -32.28
N ASP A 3 -43.01 6.49 -32.45
CA ASP A 3 -41.73 5.80 -32.55
C ASP A 3 -41.35 5.29 -31.15
N GLN A 4 -41.46 3.98 -30.96
CA GLN A 4 -40.99 3.34 -29.72
C GLN A 4 -39.47 3.19 -29.80
N GLN A 5 -38.76 4.04 -29.05
CA GLN A 5 -37.33 3.85 -28.81
C GLN A 5 -37.10 2.49 -28.14
N PRO A 6 -36.10 1.72 -28.58
CA PRO A 6 -35.79 0.44 -27.95
C PRO A 6 -35.32 0.66 -26.51
N ASN A 7 -35.99 -0.02 -25.57
CA ASN A 7 -35.60 -0.11 -24.16
C ASN A 7 -34.14 -0.56 -24.05
N SER A 8 -33.22 0.37 -23.76
CA SER A 8 -31.86 0.00 -23.40
C SER A 8 -31.91 -0.82 -22.10
N PRO A 9 -31.25 -1.97 -22.06
CA PRO A 9 -31.23 -2.78 -20.84
C PRO A 9 -30.63 -1.94 -19.69
N PRO A 10 -31.15 -2.10 -18.47
CA PRO A 10 -30.62 -1.37 -17.33
C PRO A 10 -29.13 -1.65 -17.20
N LEU A 11 -28.32 -0.58 -17.11
CA LEU A 11 -26.90 -0.67 -16.84
C LEU A 11 -26.71 -1.55 -15.59
N ARG A 12 -26.15 -2.74 -15.76
CA ARG A 12 -25.79 -3.59 -14.63
C ARG A 12 -24.86 -2.77 -13.76
N HIS A 13 -25.25 -2.54 -12.52
CA HIS A 13 -24.37 -1.97 -11.48
C HIS A 13 -23.15 -2.89 -11.37
N GLN A 14 -22.07 -2.54 -12.05
CA GLN A 14 -20.80 -3.21 -11.82
C GLN A 14 -20.33 -2.82 -10.41
N PRO A 15 -19.97 -3.77 -9.56
CA PRO A 15 -19.44 -3.45 -8.23
C PRO A 15 -18.23 -2.54 -8.44
N GLN A 16 -18.25 -1.36 -7.84
CA GLN A 16 -17.14 -0.44 -7.88
C GLN A 16 -16.06 -0.99 -6.95
N LEU A 17 -14.98 -1.54 -7.51
CA LEU A 17 -13.90 -2.16 -6.74
C LEU A 17 -13.07 -1.11 -6.01
N PHE A 18 -12.88 0.07 -6.61
CA PHE A 18 -12.09 1.17 -6.06
C PHE A 18 -12.88 2.48 -6.08
N ARG A 19 -12.53 3.41 -5.20
CA ARG A 19 -13.21 4.70 -5.06
C ARG A 19 -12.97 5.65 -6.24
N SER A 20 -11.88 5.47 -6.99
CA SER A 20 -11.62 6.27 -8.20
C SER A 20 -11.09 5.40 -9.34
N PHE A 21 -11.42 5.82 -10.57
CA PHE A 21 -10.95 5.16 -11.78
C PHE A 21 -9.44 5.38 -11.98
N PHE A 22 -8.98 6.63 -11.82
CA PHE A 22 -7.55 6.93 -11.79
C PHE A 22 -7.00 6.69 -10.39
N GLN A 23 -5.84 6.05 -10.31
CA GLN A 23 -5.18 5.70 -9.05
C GLN A 23 -3.82 6.37 -8.99
N GLY A 24 -3.47 6.88 -7.81
CA GLY A 24 -2.12 7.33 -7.50
C GLY A 24 -1.20 6.15 -7.21
N SER A 25 0.11 6.39 -7.22
CA SER A 25 1.09 5.39 -6.78
C SER A 25 2.31 6.09 -6.22
N PHE A 26 2.74 5.68 -5.03
CA PHE A 26 3.99 6.10 -4.42
C PHE A 26 5.04 4.99 -4.60
N GLY A 27 6.27 5.40 -4.87
CA GLY A 27 7.39 4.48 -5.02
C GLY A 27 7.80 3.91 -3.66
N CYS A 28 7.50 2.64 -3.39
CA CYS A 28 7.77 1.98 -2.11
C CYS A 28 8.79 0.84 -2.21
N SER A 29 9.45 0.69 -3.35
CA SER A 29 10.44 -0.37 -3.54
C SER A 29 11.71 -0.13 -2.73
N THR A 30 12.38 -1.23 -2.37
CA THR A 30 13.72 -1.18 -1.78
C THR A 30 14.68 -2.08 -2.56
N ALA A 31 15.94 -1.71 -2.56
CA ALA A 31 17.01 -2.52 -3.14
C ALA A 31 18.21 -2.60 -2.21
N CYS A 32 18.81 -3.79 -2.04
CA CYS A 32 20.09 -3.94 -1.40
C CYS A 32 21.19 -3.89 -2.44
N ARG A 33 22.14 -2.96 -2.28
CA ARG A 33 23.34 -2.90 -3.12
C ARG A 33 24.35 -3.97 -2.65
N ALA A 34 25.30 -4.30 -3.51
CA ALA A 34 26.35 -5.28 -3.22
C ALA A 34 27.16 -4.96 -1.95
N GLU A 35 27.23 -3.68 -1.57
CA GLU A 35 27.90 -3.18 -0.36
C GLU A 35 27.04 -3.29 0.91
N GLY A 36 25.87 -3.97 0.85
CA GLY A 36 24.95 -4.13 1.97
C GLY A 36 24.11 -2.90 2.30
N LYS A 37 24.27 -1.80 1.56
CA LYS A 37 23.47 -0.59 1.74
C LYS A 37 22.09 -0.77 1.10
N ARG A 38 21.04 -0.58 1.91
CA ARG A 38 19.67 -0.59 1.42
C ARG A 38 19.28 0.80 0.89
N LEU A 39 18.73 0.84 -0.32
CA LEU A 39 18.04 1.98 -0.87
C LEU A 39 16.55 1.78 -0.62
N ASP A 40 15.91 2.72 0.06
CA ASP A 40 14.48 2.75 0.34
C ASP A 40 13.88 3.96 -0.40
N MET A 41 12.97 3.71 -1.32
CA MET A 41 12.41 4.76 -2.19
C MET A 41 11.49 5.70 -1.42
N VAL A 42 10.81 5.25 -0.38
CA VAL A 42 9.97 6.10 0.48
C VAL A 42 10.82 7.14 1.19
N ILE A 43 11.96 6.72 1.78
CA ILE A 43 12.93 7.65 2.40
C ILE A 43 13.57 8.54 1.34
N SER A 44 13.99 7.97 0.22
CA SER A 44 14.73 8.70 -0.83
C SER A 44 13.90 9.81 -1.48
N SER A 45 12.58 9.63 -1.57
CA SER A 45 11.64 10.64 -2.06
C SER A 45 11.19 11.63 -0.97
N GLY A 46 11.45 11.34 0.30
CA GLY A 46 10.94 12.08 1.44
C GLY A 46 9.45 11.86 1.72
N HIS A 47 8.86 10.83 1.10
CA HIS A 47 7.42 10.55 1.24
C HIS A 47 7.03 10.24 2.70
N ASP A 48 7.90 9.58 3.47
CA ASP A 48 7.68 9.31 4.90
C ASP A 48 7.56 10.58 5.77
N MET A 49 8.14 11.68 5.31
CA MET A 49 8.06 12.99 5.98
C MET A 49 6.92 13.87 5.44
N LEU A 50 6.37 13.55 4.28
CA LEU A 50 5.42 14.37 3.53
C LEU A 50 4.06 13.70 3.33
N LEU A 51 3.76 12.62 4.05
CA LEU A 51 2.56 11.77 3.88
C LEU A 51 1.26 12.58 3.71
N GLU A 52 0.95 13.44 4.68
CA GLU A 52 -0.27 14.28 4.64
C GLU A 52 -0.32 15.17 3.39
N LYS A 53 0.80 15.79 3.03
CA LYS A 53 0.90 16.69 1.89
C LYS A 53 0.74 15.92 0.58
N ASP A 54 1.38 14.78 0.46
CA ASP A 54 1.36 13.96 -0.75
C ASP A 54 -0.04 13.35 -0.98
N TYR A 55 -0.68 12.86 0.07
CA TYR A 55 -2.05 12.35 -0.01
C TYR A 55 -3.06 13.47 -0.28
N ALA A 56 -2.89 14.65 0.34
CA ALA A 56 -3.72 15.81 0.04
C ALA A 56 -3.58 16.27 -1.41
N ALA A 57 -2.38 16.19 -2.00
CA ALA A 57 -2.16 16.52 -3.41
C ALA A 57 -2.94 15.59 -4.35
N LEU A 58 -2.98 14.27 -4.06
CA LEU A 58 -3.83 13.34 -4.82
C LEU A 58 -5.31 13.69 -4.68
N ARG A 59 -5.76 14.00 -3.47
CA ARG A 59 -7.17 14.39 -3.23
C ARG A 59 -7.55 15.67 -3.97
N ALA A 60 -6.65 16.64 -4.05
CA ALA A 60 -6.85 17.88 -4.83
C ALA A 60 -7.02 17.61 -6.34
N LEU A 61 -6.47 16.51 -6.85
CA LEU A 61 -6.64 16.03 -8.22
C LEU A 61 -7.85 15.09 -8.39
N HIS A 62 -8.73 15.00 -7.39
CA HIS A 62 -9.87 14.07 -7.34
C HIS A 62 -9.49 12.58 -7.46
N VAL A 63 -8.27 12.22 -7.14
CA VAL A 63 -7.83 10.83 -7.01
C VAL A 63 -8.12 10.35 -5.59
N SER A 64 -8.95 9.31 -5.45
CA SER A 64 -9.42 8.80 -4.16
C SER A 64 -8.85 7.44 -3.79
N THR A 65 -8.06 6.85 -4.68
CA THR A 65 -7.39 5.56 -4.45
C THR A 65 -5.92 5.70 -4.83
N ALA A 66 -5.03 5.20 -3.98
CA ALA A 66 -3.60 5.16 -4.26
C ALA A 66 -3.00 3.81 -3.86
N ARG A 67 -1.87 3.47 -4.46
CA ARG A 67 -1.02 2.37 -4.05
C ARG A 67 0.16 2.92 -3.26
N ASP A 68 0.44 2.32 -2.11
CA ASP A 68 1.59 2.64 -1.27
C ASP A 68 2.09 1.39 -0.54
N GLY A 69 3.23 1.41 0.11
CA GLY A 69 3.88 0.22 0.60
C GLY A 69 4.23 0.21 2.08
N ALA A 70 3.88 -0.89 2.73
CA ALA A 70 4.44 -1.24 4.02
C ALA A 70 5.90 -1.65 3.85
N ARG A 71 6.78 -1.10 4.67
CA ARG A 71 8.20 -1.38 4.66
C ARG A 71 8.51 -2.55 5.60
N TRP A 72 8.20 -3.78 5.18
CA TRP A 72 8.35 -4.98 6.01
C TRP A 72 9.71 -5.07 6.70
N HIS A 73 10.79 -4.71 5.99
CA HIS A 73 12.16 -4.69 6.54
C HIS A 73 12.37 -3.73 7.72
N LEU A 74 11.53 -2.72 7.88
CA LEU A 74 11.53 -1.81 9.04
C LEU A 74 10.59 -2.27 10.13
N ILE A 75 9.49 -2.92 9.74
CA ILE A 75 8.46 -3.41 10.66
C ILE A 75 8.95 -4.65 11.42
N GLU A 76 9.62 -5.59 10.76
CA GLU A 76 10.10 -6.83 11.36
C GLU A 76 11.64 -6.89 11.38
N LYS A 77 12.27 -6.11 12.24
CA LYS A 77 13.74 -6.15 12.43
C LYS A 77 14.19 -7.40 13.19
N VAL A 78 13.33 -7.93 14.04
CA VAL A 78 13.54 -9.16 14.81
C VAL A 78 12.43 -10.15 14.43
N PRO A 79 12.77 -11.44 14.18
CA PRO A 79 11.79 -12.43 13.75
C PRO A 79 10.55 -12.49 14.63
N GLY A 80 9.38 -12.30 14.02
CA GLY A 80 8.07 -12.36 14.68
C GLY A 80 7.74 -11.17 15.59
N ASN A 81 8.59 -10.16 15.67
CA ASN A 81 8.34 -8.92 16.43
C ASN A 81 8.08 -7.76 15.45
N TYR A 82 6.86 -7.24 15.48
CA TYR A 82 6.39 -6.20 14.56
C TYR A 82 6.34 -4.82 15.24
N ASP A 83 7.16 -3.89 14.74
CA ASP A 83 7.17 -2.48 15.11
C ASP A 83 6.41 -1.68 14.04
N TRP A 84 5.21 -1.25 14.36
CA TRP A 84 4.33 -0.52 13.44
C TRP A 84 4.61 0.98 13.38
N SER A 85 5.59 1.49 14.10
CA SER A 85 5.87 2.92 14.23
C SER A 85 6.11 3.64 12.90
N THR A 86 6.58 2.94 11.86
CA THR A 86 6.78 3.49 10.52
C THR A 86 5.57 3.34 9.60
N PHE A 87 4.57 2.54 9.98
CA PHE A 87 3.39 2.26 9.17
C PHE A 87 2.13 2.97 9.68
N LEU A 88 1.93 3.05 10.99
CA LEU A 88 0.77 3.75 11.56
C LEU A 88 0.62 5.21 11.09
N PRO A 89 1.69 6.01 10.95
CA PRO A 89 1.56 7.35 10.40
C PRO A 89 0.99 7.38 8.97
N MET A 90 1.28 6.36 8.16
CA MET A 90 0.75 6.24 6.79
C MET A 90 -0.75 5.95 6.81
N ILE A 91 -1.20 5.05 7.70
CA ILE A 91 -2.63 4.76 7.90
C ILE A 91 -3.36 6.03 8.31
N HIS A 92 -2.88 6.73 9.35
CA HIS A 92 -3.52 7.95 9.85
C HIS A 92 -3.57 9.07 8.80
N ALA A 93 -2.50 9.25 8.03
CA ALA A 93 -2.51 10.23 6.93
C ALA A 93 -3.55 9.86 5.85
N ALA A 94 -3.67 8.58 5.51
CA ALA A 94 -4.67 8.11 4.55
C ALA A 94 -6.11 8.35 5.06
N GLU A 95 -6.37 8.06 6.33
CA GLU A 95 -7.66 8.31 6.99
C GLU A 95 -7.99 9.80 7.01
N ASN A 96 -7.07 10.66 7.46
CA ASN A 96 -7.24 12.11 7.49
C ASN A 96 -7.59 12.68 6.13
N GLN A 97 -6.98 12.17 5.07
CA GLN A 97 -7.24 12.59 3.69
C GLN A 97 -8.39 11.81 3.02
N GLN A 98 -9.04 10.88 3.72
CA GLN A 98 -10.07 10.00 3.16
C GLN A 98 -9.60 9.32 1.86
N LEU A 99 -8.34 8.91 1.81
CA LEU A 99 -7.71 8.21 0.70
C LEU A 99 -7.82 6.70 0.93
N GLU A 100 -8.36 5.98 -0.05
CA GLU A 100 -8.29 4.53 -0.07
C GLU A 100 -6.89 4.10 -0.51
N VAL A 101 -6.23 3.24 0.28
CA VAL A 101 -4.87 2.80 -0.05
C VAL A 101 -4.81 1.30 -0.31
N ILE A 102 -4.22 0.94 -1.44
CA ILE A 102 -3.83 -0.43 -1.78
C ILE A 102 -2.42 -0.64 -1.22
N TRP A 103 -2.32 -1.38 -0.13
CA TRP A 103 -1.05 -1.61 0.54
C TRP A 103 -0.24 -2.72 -0.09
N GLU A 104 0.94 -2.39 -0.60
CA GLU A 104 1.96 -3.37 -0.97
C GLU A 104 2.66 -3.89 0.29
N LEU A 105 2.56 -5.18 0.56
CA LEU A 105 3.14 -5.79 1.77
C LEU A 105 4.67 -5.90 1.70
N ALA A 106 5.21 -6.14 0.51
CA ALA A 106 6.65 -6.22 0.30
C ALA A 106 6.99 -5.90 -1.16
N HIS A 107 7.62 -4.76 -1.39
CA HIS A 107 8.16 -4.38 -2.69
C HIS A 107 9.70 -4.46 -2.63
N PHE A 108 10.21 -5.71 -2.67
CA PHE A 108 11.63 -6.08 -2.44
C PHE A 108 12.18 -5.72 -1.04
N GLY A 109 11.30 -5.23 -0.15
CA GLY A 109 11.64 -4.79 1.21
C GLY A 109 11.39 -5.84 2.28
N TYR A 110 11.98 -7.03 2.17
CA TYR A 110 11.90 -8.07 3.19
C TYR A 110 12.99 -7.90 4.27
N PRO A 111 12.78 -8.45 5.48
CA PRO A 111 13.76 -8.42 6.56
C PRO A 111 15.09 -9.08 6.19
N THR A 112 16.18 -8.50 6.66
CA THR A 112 17.55 -9.00 6.33
C THR A 112 17.89 -10.35 6.92
N HIS A 113 17.14 -10.80 7.95
CA HIS A 113 17.32 -12.12 8.56
C HIS A 113 16.63 -13.25 7.77
N LEU A 114 15.87 -12.91 6.71
CA LEU A 114 15.17 -13.88 5.87
C LEU A 114 15.93 -14.15 4.58
N ASP A 115 16.09 -15.43 4.27
CA ASP A 115 16.49 -15.88 2.94
C ASP A 115 15.24 -16.13 2.09
N ILE A 116 15.08 -15.36 1.01
CA ILE A 116 13.92 -15.45 0.11
C ILE A 116 13.81 -16.81 -0.61
N TRP A 117 14.88 -17.55 -0.68
CA TRP A 117 14.92 -18.86 -1.31
C TRP A 117 14.65 -20.01 -0.32
N SER A 118 14.49 -19.69 0.96
CA SER A 118 14.17 -20.68 1.99
C SER A 118 12.66 -20.90 2.14
N PRO A 119 12.19 -22.10 2.49
CA PRO A 119 10.79 -22.35 2.84
C PRO A 119 10.28 -21.46 3.98
N ALA A 120 11.16 -21.08 4.91
CA ALA A 120 10.85 -20.19 6.03
C ALA A 120 10.38 -18.79 5.58
N PHE A 121 10.74 -18.36 4.37
CA PHE A 121 10.27 -17.07 3.81
C PHE A 121 8.76 -17.05 3.66
N VAL A 122 8.18 -18.10 3.10
CA VAL A 122 6.72 -18.20 2.87
C VAL A 122 5.95 -18.14 4.19
N ASP A 123 6.40 -18.88 5.19
CA ASP A 123 5.78 -18.89 6.52
C ASP A 123 5.88 -17.51 7.21
N SER A 124 7.04 -16.85 7.06
CA SER A 124 7.26 -15.52 7.63
C SER A 124 6.38 -14.47 6.92
N PHE A 125 6.29 -14.52 5.60
CA PHE A 125 5.41 -13.64 4.84
C PHE A 125 3.94 -13.85 5.20
N GLN A 126 3.50 -15.09 5.37
CA GLN A 126 2.13 -15.39 5.80
C GLN A 126 1.82 -14.79 7.17
N ARG A 127 2.73 -14.93 8.15
CA ARG A 127 2.56 -14.33 9.48
C ARG A 127 2.50 -12.81 9.41
N PHE A 128 3.41 -12.20 8.65
CA PHE A 128 3.43 -10.75 8.43
C PHE A 128 2.13 -10.25 7.78
N ALA A 129 1.67 -10.91 6.71
CA ALA A 129 0.42 -10.54 6.03
C ALA A 129 -0.80 -10.62 6.97
N ARG A 130 -0.85 -11.64 7.85
CA ARG A 130 -1.91 -11.72 8.87
C ARG A 130 -1.82 -10.60 9.89
N ALA A 131 -0.62 -10.26 10.37
CA ALA A 131 -0.42 -9.18 11.33
C ALA A 131 -0.81 -7.82 10.71
N MET A 132 -0.42 -7.57 9.46
CA MET A 132 -0.85 -6.39 8.68
C MET A 132 -2.37 -6.29 8.59
N ALA A 133 -3.04 -7.39 8.24
CA ALA A 133 -4.51 -7.40 8.15
C ALA A 133 -5.20 -7.15 9.50
N GLN A 134 -4.56 -7.48 10.61
CA GLN A 134 -5.08 -7.15 11.96
C GLN A 134 -4.96 -5.65 12.25
N VAL A 135 -3.77 -5.08 12.06
CA VAL A 135 -3.52 -3.64 12.30
C VAL A 135 -4.41 -2.74 11.44
N MET A 136 -4.76 -3.16 10.23
CA MET A 136 -5.65 -2.39 9.34
C MET A 136 -7.14 -2.51 9.69
N ARG A 137 -7.54 -3.39 10.61
CA ARG A 137 -8.93 -3.53 11.06
C ARG A 137 -9.25 -2.78 12.34
N ASP A 138 -8.24 -2.50 13.15
CA ASP A 138 -8.34 -1.82 14.44
C ASP A 138 -8.29 -0.30 14.27
#